data_dc93719896c5f96bad63047d3efb3a4a
#
_entry.id   dc93719896c5f96bad63047d3efb3a4a
#
_cell.length_a   1.000
_cell.length_b   1.000
_cell.length_c   1.000
_cell.angle_alpha   90.00
_cell.angle_beta   90.00
_cell.angle_gamma   90.00
#
_symmetry.space_group_name_H-M   'P 1'
#
loop_
_entity.id
_entity.type
_entity.pdbx_description
1 polymer ?
#
loop_
_entity_poly.entity_id
_entity_poly.type
_entity_poly.pdbx_seq_one_letter_code
_entity_poly.pdbx_strand_id
1 'polypeptide(L)'
;MTDSRRQGELSLQRSFTQVGAALAALGILPGLLASGLLSGCVRDALTCGEGFSKCALVCADLTSDAANCGGCGVACKAGELCQNGRCRCPPDATLCGNACVVTASDPANCGGCAGTGGGQACLTNQVCELGQCQTSCVSPRSTQCGRSCVNLASDVNNCGACDHPCRDAQSCHSGRCTHDIVAACFNTGQVVGIQGETDLQSTRARVGSFPQALGSLDDVLLVADGIDQRLRQARLDDFSPLPGDVRLGASPNHIWVDDPLIYVVNSLGNTLQILQRQTSPANGGLQLSTIGEVNFGPVSSPQAIAFIGTVAYIPFWSGPAQVVRVDVADPRAPAVTRVFDLRDLDLHPFDGALTYARPGAVAVAWGKIYVALQNLDPRFAPGGPGMLAKIDPVSESVTAINLGADVCLNAFWLSAADDALYVSCAGKIIYGPGYQPLAVDKSGVVVLNEREERVSTWNVACAPGSAGCIPPSVGRFAIFNHRLYLGDQAGGRVFVVETLADHQLIERRGHNPVNGGPPLLACPRDTGMLSLVIDVIAVP
;
A
#
# COMPACT_ATOMS: atom_id res chain seq x y z
N MET A 1 -41.08 22.58 12.95
CA MET A 1 -39.88 22.66 12.09
C MET A 1 -38.68 21.89 12.66
N THR A 2 -38.90 20.92 13.55
CA THR A 2 -37.83 20.19 14.27
C THR A 2 -37.78 18.70 13.93
N ASP A 3 -38.71 18.20 13.12
CA ASP A 3 -38.83 16.76 12.85
C ASP A 3 -38.24 16.31 11.49
N SER A 4 -38.08 17.22 10.54
CA SER A 4 -37.50 16.87 9.24
C SER A 4 -35.96 16.76 9.23
N ARG A 5 -35.28 17.38 10.18
CA ARG A 5 -33.82 17.25 10.33
C ARG A 5 -33.39 15.90 10.90
N ARG A 6 -34.15 15.36 11.88
CA ARG A 6 -33.87 14.03 12.46
C ARG A 6 -34.06 12.88 11.47
N GLN A 7 -35.00 13.01 10.52
CA GLN A 7 -35.20 11.96 9.51
C GLN A 7 -34.09 11.97 8.44
N GLY A 8 -33.48 13.12 8.13
CA GLY A 8 -32.33 13.21 7.22
C GLY A 8 -31.06 12.59 7.80
N GLU A 9 -30.80 12.80 9.08
CA GLU A 9 -29.61 12.25 9.75
C GLU A 9 -29.70 10.73 9.98
N LEU A 10 -30.88 10.21 10.28
CA LEU A 10 -31.13 8.77 10.36
C LEU A 10 -31.04 8.06 9.02
N SER A 11 -31.36 8.74 7.91
CA SER A 11 -31.20 8.18 6.57
C SER A 11 -29.74 8.14 6.13
N LEU A 12 -28.90 9.09 6.53
CA LEU A 12 -27.46 9.11 6.28
C LEU A 12 -26.74 8.01 7.07
N GLN A 13 -27.05 7.80 8.34
CA GLN A 13 -26.52 6.67 9.10
C GLN A 13 -26.95 5.31 8.52
N ARG A 14 -28.17 5.21 8.00
CA ARG A 14 -28.63 3.99 7.31
C ARG A 14 -27.97 3.78 5.95
N SER A 15 -27.57 4.84 5.24
CA SER A 15 -26.85 4.72 3.97
C SER A 15 -25.41 4.24 4.16
N PHE A 16 -24.73 4.64 5.24
CA PHE A 16 -23.40 4.13 5.56
C PHE A 16 -23.42 2.69 6.04
N THR A 17 -24.41 2.30 6.85
CA THR A 17 -24.66 0.90 7.18
C THR A 17 -25.11 0.10 5.97
N GLN A 18 -25.77 0.72 4.98
CA GLN A 18 -26.20 0.04 3.76
C GLN A 18 -25.08 -0.08 2.71
N VAL A 19 -24.11 0.82 2.63
CA VAL A 19 -22.93 0.62 1.76
C VAL A 19 -21.98 -0.41 2.37
N GLY A 20 -21.74 -0.39 3.68
CA GLY A 20 -21.06 -1.48 4.38
C GLY A 20 -21.88 -2.76 4.45
N ALA A 21 -23.20 -2.68 4.61
CA ALA A 21 -24.10 -3.82 4.70
C ALA A 21 -24.63 -4.30 3.33
N ALA A 22 -24.66 -3.48 2.30
CA ALA A 22 -24.96 -3.95 0.94
C ALA A 22 -23.80 -4.76 0.35
N LEU A 23 -22.57 -4.52 0.78
CA LEU A 23 -21.43 -5.41 0.48
C LEU A 23 -21.44 -6.68 1.35
N ALA A 24 -22.08 -6.66 2.53
CA ALA A 24 -22.21 -7.82 3.40
C ALA A 24 -23.52 -8.62 3.24
N ALA A 25 -24.55 -8.04 2.60
CA ALA A 25 -25.90 -8.64 2.52
C ALA A 25 -26.19 -9.42 1.23
N LEU A 26 -25.22 -9.58 0.32
CA LEU A 26 -25.38 -10.37 -0.92
C LEU A 26 -24.86 -11.82 -0.79
N GLY A 27 -24.67 -12.30 0.36
CA GLY A 27 -24.16 -13.65 0.55
C GLY A 27 -24.68 -14.38 1.77
N ILE A 28 -25.99 -14.61 1.95
CA ILE A 28 -26.50 -15.77 2.72
C ILE A 28 -28.01 -15.92 2.44
N LEU A 29 -28.36 -16.95 1.71
CA LEU A 29 -29.59 -17.70 1.93
C LEU A 29 -29.28 -19.18 1.81
N PRO A 30 -29.53 -19.99 2.85
CA PRO A 30 -29.38 -21.42 2.76
C PRO A 30 -30.70 -22.07 2.36
N GLY A 31 -30.56 -23.07 1.49
CA GLY A 31 -31.53 -24.15 1.49
C GLY A 31 -32.42 -24.25 0.30
N LEU A 32 -32.13 -25.25 -0.51
CA LEU A 32 -33.12 -26.28 -0.85
C LEU A 32 -32.38 -27.46 -1.54
N LEU A 33 -32.39 -28.58 -0.85
CA LEU A 33 -32.05 -29.90 -1.37
C LEU A 33 -33.06 -30.28 -2.44
N ALA A 34 -32.57 -30.64 -3.63
CA ALA A 34 -33.26 -31.54 -4.55
C ALA A 34 -32.21 -32.33 -5.32
N SER A 35 -32.22 -33.60 -5.05
CA SER A 35 -31.53 -34.70 -5.67
C SER A 35 -31.78 -34.78 -7.17
N GLY A 36 -30.70 -34.95 -7.94
CA GLY A 36 -30.75 -35.32 -9.35
C GLY A 36 -29.38 -35.79 -9.83
N LEU A 37 -29.15 -37.11 -9.73
CA LEU A 37 -28.06 -37.81 -10.34
C LEU A 37 -28.06 -37.59 -11.87
N LEU A 38 -27.04 -36.93 -12.42
CA LEU A 38 -26.60 -37.16 -13.80
C LEU A 38 -25.08 -36.98 -13.83
N SER A 39 -24.40 -38.10 -13.91
CA SER A 39 -22.98 -38.20 -14.25
C SER A 39 -22.73 -37.60 -15.63
N GLY A 40 -22.14 -36.45 -15.67
CA GLY A 40 -21.50 -35.89 -16.84
C GLY A 40 -20.18 -35.27 -16.37
N CYS A 41 -19.05 -35.84 -16.77
CA CYS A 41 -17.75 -35.19 -16.61
C CYS A 41 -17.76 -33.91 -17.42
N VAL A 42 -18.25 -32.82 -16.83
CA VAL A 42 -17.92 -31.49 -17.29
C VAL A 42 -16.50 -31.23 -16.77
N ARG A 43 -15.52 -31.35 -17.65
CA ARG A 43 -14.22 -30.74 -17.45
C ARG A 43 -14.49 -29.27 -17.35
N ASP A 44 -14.54 -28.73 -16.14
CA ASP A 44 -14.51 -27.29 -15.93
C ASP A 44 -13.27 -26.74 -16.63
N ALA A 45 -13.51 -26.01 -17.72
CA ALA A 45 -12.43 -25.35 -18.43
C ALA A 45 -11.89 -24.31 -17.46
N LEU A 46 -10.68 -24.56 -16.93
CA LEU A 46 -9.97 -23.62 -16.09
C LEU A 46 -9.93 -22.26 -16.81
N THR A 47 -10.68 -21.29 -16.32
CA THR A 47 -10.65 -19.90 -16.78
C THR A 47 -9.77 -19.12 -15.82
N CYS A 48 -8.66 -18.60 -16.32
CA CYS A 48 -7.75 -17.78 -15.51
C CYS A 48 -8.28 -16.35 -15.41
N GLY A 49 -8.07 -15.72 -14.25
CA GLY A 49 -8.38 -14.33 -14.04
C GLY A 49 -7.53 -13.41 -14.94
N GLU A 50 -7.93 -12.15 -15.02
CA GLU A 50 -7.22 -11.13 -15.79
C GLU A 50 -5.75 -11.03 -15.34
N GLY A 51 -4.82 -10.97 -16.28
CA GLY A 51 -3.37 -10.96 -16.01
C GLY A 51 -2.73 -12.36 -15.90
N PHE A 52 -3.54 -13.44 -15.82
CA PHE A 52 -3.03 -14.81 -15.80
C PHE A 52 -3.28 -15.53 -17.12
N SER A 53 -2.28 -16.29 -17.55
CA SER A 53 -2.38 -17.18 -18.69
C SER A 53 -2.61 -18.62 -18.23
N LYS A 54 -3.45 -19.34 -18.95
CA LYS A 54 -3.67 -20.76 -18.69
C LYS A 54 -2.47 -21.57 -19.17
N CYS A 55 -1.72 -22.12 -18.23
CA CYS A 55 -0.59 -23.01 -18.47
C CYS A 55 -0.97 -24.42 -18.01
N ALA A 56 -1.42 -25.25 -18.95
CA ALA A 56 -1.98 -26.59 -18.69
C ALA A 56 -3.16 -26.54 -17.68
N LEU A 57 -2.94 -26.92 -16.42
CA LEU A 57 -3.94 -26.98 -15.36
C LEU A 57 -3.77 -25.89 -14.29
N VAL A 58 -2.87 -24.92 -14.51
CA VAL A 58 -2.60 -23.81 -13.60
C VAL A 58 -2.72 -22.47 -14.31
N CYS A 59 -3.07 -21.44 -13.57
CA CYS A 59 -3.02 -20.07 -14.05
C CYS A 59 -1.69 -19.47 -13.61
N ALA A 60 -0.85 -19.09 -14.58
CA ALA A 60 0.46 -18.50 -14.34
C ALA A 60 0.49 -17.02 -14.76
N ASP A 61 1.10 -16.18 -13.95
CA ASP A 61 1.48 -14.84 -14.36
C ASP A 61 2.77 -14.91 -15.18
N LEU A 62 2.66 -14.85 -16.50
CA LEU A 62 3.81 -14.94 -17.40
C LEU A 62 4.81 -13.79 -17.25
N THR A 63 4.47 -12.75 -16.49
CA THR A 63 5.35 -11.60 -16.29
C THR A 63 6.25 -11.73 -15.07
N SER A 64 5.88 -12.57 -14.10
CA SER A 64 6.59 -12.73 -12.83
C SER A 64 6.88 -14.18 -12.42
N ASP A 65 6.20 -15.17 -13.01
CA ASP A 65 6.41 -16.59 -12.69
C ASP A 65 7.68 -17.11 -13.37
N ALA A 66 8.70 -17.44 -12.55
CA ALA A 66 9.98 -17.95 -13.04
C ALA A 66 9.87 -19.31 -13.77
N ALA A 67 8.82 -20.09 -13.54
CA ALA A 67 8.59 -21.35 -14.24
C ALA A 67 7.85 -21.17 -15.58
N ASN A 68 7.23 -20.00 -15.81
CA ASN A 68 6.41 -19.70 -16.98
C ASN A 68 6.73 -18.32 -17.57
N CYS A 69 7.97 -17.88 -17.53
CA CYS A 69 8.39 -16.53 -17.85
C CYS A 69 8.25 -16.17 -19.34
N GLY A 70 7.33 -15.27 -19.66
CA GLY A 70 7.02 -14.87 -21.03
C GLY A 70 6.23 -15.90 -21.84
N GLY A 71 6.03 -17.10 -21.31
CA GLY A 71 5.29 -18.18 -21.94
C GLY A 71 5.19 -19.40 -21.05
N CYS A 72 4.10 -20.18 -21.21
CA CYS A 72 3.91 -21.41 -20.44
C CYS A 72 5.08 -22.39 -20.62
N GLY A 73 5.65 -22.84 -19.51
CA GLY A 73 6.76 -23.80 -19.49
C GLY A 73 8.12 -23.19 -19.83
N VAL A 74 8.22 -21.88 -20.02
CA VAL A 74 9.51 -21.17 -20.19
C VAL A 74 10.09 -20.89 -18.80
N ALA A 75 10.96 -21.78 -18.33
CA ALA A 75 11.58 -21.63 -17.03
C ALA A 75 12.87 -20.80 -17.11
N CYS A 76 13.04 -19.89 -16.17
CA CYS A 76 14.27 -19.14 -15.97
C CYS A 76 15.39 -20.03 -15.45
N LYS A 77 16.63 -19.65 -15.73
CA LYS A 77 17.83 -20.35 -15.23
C LYS A 77 17.99 -20.12 -13.72
N ALA A 78 18.89 -20.90 -13.11
CA ALA A 78 19.14 -20.80 -11.68
C ALA A 78 19.56 -19.37 -11.26
N GLY A 79 18.81 -18.80 -10.32
CA GLY A 79 19.01 -17.44 -9.81
C GLY A 79 18.49 -16.32 -10.71
N GLU A 80 17.95 -16.63 -11.91
CA GLU A 80 17.22 -15.63 -12.71
C GLU A 80 15.82 -15.42 -12.16
N LEU A 81 15.39 -14.18 -12.17
CA LEU A 81 14.02 -13.75 -11.86
C LEU A 81 13.25 -13.52 -13.16
N CYS A 82 11.97 -13.84 -13.16
CA CYS A 82 11.09 -13.43 -14.23
C CYS A 82 10.68 -11.97 -14.03
N GLN A 83 11.20 -11.09 -14.84
CA GLN A 83 10.86 -9.68 -14.84
C GLN A 83 10.25 -9.30 -16.18
N ASN A 84 8.97 -8.91 -16.15
CA ASN A 84 8.23 -8.52 -17.35
C ASN A 84 8.26 -9.57 -18.48
N GLY A 85 8.09 -10.83 -18.12
CA GLY A 85 8.13 -11.95 -19.08
C GLY A 85 9.51 -12.23 -19.66
N ARG A 86 10.57 -11.78 -19.00
CA ARG A 86 11.97 -12.05 -19.38
C ARG A 86 12.76 -12.49 -18.18
N CYS A 87 13.51 -13.58 -18.35
CA CYS A 87 14.44 -14.02 -17.33
C CYS A 87 15.66 -13.09 -17.27
N ARG A 88 15.97 -12.60 -16.08
CA ARG A 88 17.12 -11.71 -15.81
C ARG A 88 17.72 -12.05 -14.44
N CYS A 89 19.01 -11.85 -14.33
CA CYS A 89 19.65 -11.86 -13.02
C CYS A 89 19.20 -10.67 -12.16
N PRO A 90 19.19 -10.80 -10.82
CA PRO A 90 19.11 -9.68 -9.89
C PRO A 90 20.13 -8.57 -10.23
N PRO A 91 19.91 -7.32 -9.81
CA PRO A 91 20.78 -6.19 -10.16
C PRO A 91 22.24 -6.35 -9.73
N ASP A 92 22.50 -7.06 -8.63
CA ASP A 92 23.82 -7.33 -8.06
C ASP A 92 24.49 -8.61 -8.62
N ALA A 93 23.79 -9.36 -9.47
CA ALA A 93 24.25 -10.63 -10.01
C ALA A 93 24.46 -10.58 -11.52
N THR A 94 25.43 -11.38 -11.98
CA THR A 94 25.81 -11.56 -13.37
C THR A 94 25.52 -12.98 -13.82
N LEU A 95 24.94 -13.15 -15.02
CA LEU A 95 24.73 -14.49 -15.60
C LEU A 95 26.05 -15.09 -16.06
N CYS A 96 26.58 -16.04 -15.28
CA CYS A 96 27.77 -16.80 -15.61
C CYS A 96 27.39 -18.23 -16.02
N GLY A 97 27.39 -18.48 -17.31
CA GLY A 97 26.93 -19.77 -17.87
C GLY A 97 25.40 -19.94 -17.71
N ASN A 98 24.99 -20.78 -16.77
CA ASN A 98 23.59 -21.12 -16.54
C ASN A 98 23.06 -20.67 -15.17
N ALA A 99 23.82 -19.86 -14.44
CA ALA A 99 23.41 -19.37 -13.12
C ALA A 99 23.77 -17.89 -12.96
N CYS A 100 22.91 -17.17 -12.24
CA CYS A 100 23.23 -15.83 -11.77
C CYS A 100 24.11 -15.95 -10.51
N VAL A 101 25.24 -15.26 -10.51
CA VAL A 101 26.19 -15.25 -9.40
C VAL A 101 26.55 -13.83 -9.03
N VAL A 102 26.72 -13.57 -7.74
CA VAL A 102 27.20 -12.27 -7.23
C VAL A 102 28.72 -12.25 -7.35
N THR A 103 29.23 -11.71 -8.46
CA THR A 103 30.68 -11.73 -8.79
C THR A 103 31.54 -10.95 -7.80
N ALA A 104 30.92 -10.12 -6.97
CA ALA A 104 31.59 -9.41 -5.89
C ALA A 104 32.00 -10.34 -4.72
N SER A 105 31.33 -11.50 -4.55
CA SER A 105 31.56 -12.42 -3.44
C SER A 105 31.71 -13.89 -3.87
N ASP A 106 31.38 -14.26 -5.10
CA ASP A 106 31.50 -15.65 -5.58
C ASP A 106 32.96 -16.03 -5.82
N PRO A 107 33.56 -17.00 -5.07
CA PRO A 107 34.93 -17.40 -5.24
C PRO A 107 35.22 -18.11 -6.57
N ALA A 108 34.24 -18.64 -7.27
CA ALA A 108 34.40 -19.28 -8.56
C ALA A 108 34.37 -18.27 -9.72
N ASN A 109 33.75 -17.07 -9.50
CA ASN A 109 33.55 -16.02 -10.49
C ASN A 109 33.88 -14.64 -9.91
N CYS A 110 35.00 -14.53 -9.22
CA CYS A 110 35.37 -13.31 -8.50
C CYS A 110 35.77 -12.19 -9.46
N GLY A 111 35.05 -11.07 -9.41
CA GLY A 111 35.26 -9.91 -10.26
C GLY A 111 34.59 -9.99 -11.63
N GLY A 112 33.97 -11.13 -11.96
CA GLY A 112 33.29 -11.38 -13.23
C GLY A 112 33.20 -12.87 -13.53
N CYS A 113 32.58 -13.26 -14.63
CA CYS A 113 32.49 -14.68 -14.99
C CYS A 113 33.90 -15.23 -15.34
N ALA A 114 34.31 -16.28 -14.63
CA ALA A 114 35.59 -16.91 -14.88
C ALA A 114 35.68 -17.48 -16.32
N GLY A 115 36.75 -17.15 -17.00
CA GLY A 115 37.04 -17.63 -18.35
C GLY A 115 36.45 -16.78 -19.50
N THR A 116 35.41 -16.00 -19.29
CA THR A 116 34.75 -15.23 -20.38
C THR A 116 34.45 -13.78 -20.05
N GLY A 117 34.42 -13.40 -18.77
CA GLY A 117 33.93 -12.09 -18.33
C GLY A 117 34.92 -11.26 -17.50
N GLY A 118 36.22 -11.52 -17.60
CA GLY A 118 37.25 -10.77 -16.88
C GLY A 118 37.39 -11.16 -15.39
N GLY A 119 36.56 -12.08 -14.89
CA GLY A 119 36.68 -12.63 -13.56
C GLY A 119 37.62 -13.82 -13.46
N GLN A 120 37.94 -14.21 -12.23
CA GLN A 120 38.83 -15.33 -11.94
C GLN A 120 38.26 -16.24 -10.86
N ALA A 121 38.61 -17.49 -10.91
CA ALA A 121 38.40 -18.39 -9.78
C ALA A 121 39.51 -18.18 -8.75
N CYS A 122 39.13 -17.87 -7.50
CA CYS A 122 40.08 -17.72 -6.41
C CYS A 122 40.72 -19.07 -6.05
N LEU A 123 41.97 -19.07 -5.56
CA LEU A 123 42.65 -20.26 -5.06
C LEU A 123 41.89 -20.82 -3.84
N THR A 124 42.12 -22.14 -3.54
CA THR A 124 41.39 -22.84 -2.47
C THR A 124 41.52 -22.22 -1.10
N ASN A 125 42.60 -21.49 -0.84
CA ASN A 125 42.87 -20.76 0.40
C ASN A 125 42.52 -19.27 0.34
N GLN A 126 41.80 -18.86 -0.69
CA GLN A 126 41.35 -17.47 -0.85
C GLN A 126 39.83 -17.35 -0.79
N VAL A 127 39.37 -16.19 -0.39
CA VAL A 127 37.98 -15.73 -0.41
C VAL A 127 37.81 -14.70 -1.51
N CYS A 128 36.56 -14.51 -1.96
CA CYS A 128 36.23 -13.40 -2.84
C CYS A 128 35.60 -12.27 -2.03
N GLU A 129 36.18 -11.08 -2.13
CA GLU A 129 35.66 -9.86 -1.51
C GLU A 129 35.72 -8.70 -2.51
N LEU A 130 34.58 -8.03 -2.73
CA LEU A 130 34.42 -6.91 -3.65
C LEU A 130 35.03 -7.19 -5.05
N GLY A 131 34.88 -8.42 -5.52
CA GLY A 131 35.39 -8.87 -6.82
C GLY A 131 36.91 -9.13 -6.86
N GLN A 132 37.56 -9.24 -5.72
CA GLN A 132 38.98 -9.54 -5.63
C GLN A 132 39.25 -10.77 -4.73
N CYS A 133 40.18 -11.64 -5.19
CA CYS A 133 40.58 -12.77 -4.41
C CYS A 133 41.56 -12.34 -3.30
N GLN A 134 41.23 -12.62 -2.05
CA GLN A 134 41.98 -12.24 -0.86
C GLN A 134 42.20 -13.45 0.08
N THR A 135 43.10 -13.33 1.05
CA THR A 135 43.34 -14.40 2.02
C THR A 135 42.30 -14.43 3.15
N SER A 136 41.62 -13.34 3.39
CA SER A 136 40.54 -13.20 4.41
C SER A 136 39.65 -11.99 4.06
N CYS A 137 38.47 -11.93 4.65
CA CYS A 137 37.61 -10.74 4.54
C CYS A 137 38.22 -9.58 5.33
N VAL A 138 38.35 -8.43 4.68
CA VAL A 138 39.00 -7.23 5.25
C VAL A 138 38.04 -6.07 5.48
N SER A 139 36.87 -6.05 4.84
CA SER A 139 35.89 -4.98 5.00
C SER A 139 35.19 -5.06 6.36
N PRO A 140 35.00 -3.93 7.09
CA PRO A 140 34.53 -3.93 8.48
C PRO A 140 33.14 -4.55 8.70
N ARG A 141 32.35 -4.69 7.64
CA ARG A 141 31.00 -5.24 7.69
C ARG A 141 30.87 -6.59 6.99
N SER A 142 31.96 -7.12 6.47
CA SER A 142 31.94 -8.42 5.81
C SER A 142 32.18 -9.56 6.79
N THR A 143 31.40 -10.62 6.62
CA THR A 143 31.54 -11.88 7.33
C THR A 143 31.95 -12.94 6.34
N GLN A 144 32.91 -13.79 6.73
CA GLN A 144 33.30 -14.89 5.89
C GLN A 144 32.30 -16.04 5.99
N CYS A 145 31.56 -16.27 4.89
CA CYS A 145 30.67 -17.41 4.71
C CYS A 145 31.29 -18.38 3.70
N GLY A 146 31.90 -19.46 4.21
CA GLY A 146 32.69 -20.35 3.38
C GLY A 146 33.88 -19.63 2.75
N ARG A 147 33.86 -19.46 1.43
CA ARG A 147 34.87 -18.71 0.64
C ARG A 147 34.38 -17.39 0.09
N SER A 148 33.21 -16.95 0.53
CA SER A 148 32.58 -15.66 0.14
C SER A 148 32.66 -14.68 1.31
N CYS A 149 32.96 -13.43 1.03
CA CYS A 149 32.82 -12.32 1.98
C CYS A 149 31.51 -11.60 1.72
N VAL A 150 30.59 -11.69 2.66
CA VAL A 150 29.22 -11.18 2.52
C VAL A 150 28.84 -10.24 3.66
N ASN A 151 27.96 -9.32 3.42
CA ASN A 151 27.39 -8.47 4.46
C ASN A 151 26.09 -9.11 4.97
N LEU A 152 26.12 -9.74 6.13
CA LEU A 152 24.95 -10.39 6.73
C LEU A 152 23.77 -9.43 6.96
N ALA A 153 24.01 -8.13 7.00
CA ALA A 153 22.93 -7.14 7.18
C ALA A 153 22.12 -6.85 5.90
N SER A 154 22.66 -7.20 4.71
CA SER A 154 22.03 -6.85 3.43
C SER A 154 22.07 -7.96 2.37
N ASP A 155 22.82 -9.04 2.58
CA ASP A 155 22.92 -10.14 1.62
C ASP A 155 21.71 -11.04 1.72
N VAL A 156 20.90 -11.10 0.65
CA VAL A 156 19.62 -11.86 0.60
C VAL A 156 19.83 -13.37 0.71
N ASN A 157 21.01 -13.90 0.38
CA ASN A 157 21.34 -15.32 0.49
C ASN A 157 21.94 -15.69 1.85
N ASN A 158 22.41 -14.71 2.62
CA ASN A 158 23.09 -14.88 3.90
C ASN A 158 22.55 -13.91 4.97
N CYS A 159 21.25 -13.69 5.00
CA CYS A 159 20.64 -12.67 5.83
C CYS A 159 20.68 -13.03 7.32
N GLY A 160 21.43 -12.24 8.11
CA GLY A 160 21.61 -12.45 9.54
C GLY A 160 22.58 -13.59 9.90
N ALA A 161 22.78 -14.56 9.02
CA ALA A 161 23.67 -15.70 9.19
C ALA A 161 24.11 -16.25 7.83
N CYS A 162 25.25 -16.94 7.79
CA CYS A 162 25.67 -17.67 6.60
C CYS A 162 24.64 -18.75 6.22
N ASP A 163 24.45 -18.95 4.91
CA ASP A 163 23.52 -19.93 4.36
C ASP A 163 22.06 -19.76 4.84
N HIS A 164 21.67 -18.53 5.17
CA HIS A 164 20.31 -18.17 5.56
C HIS A 164 19.66 -17.28 4.49
N PRO A 165 19.13 -17.88 3.39
CA PRO A 165 18.52 -17.11 2.32
C PRO A 165 17.13 -16.61 2.70
N CYS A 166 16.81 -15.39 2.28
CA CYS A 166 15.47 -14.86 2.32
C CYS A 166 14.56 -15.59 1.32
N ARG A 167 13.27 -15.65 1.62
CA ARG A 167 12.25 -16.22 0.72
C ARG A 167 11.99 -15.29 -0.45
N ASP A 168 11.28 -15.80 -1.47
CA ASP A 168 10.86 -14.98 -2.60
C ASP A 168 10.10 -13.72 -2.15
N ALA A 169 10.36 -12.63 -2.84
CA ALA A 169 9.80 -11.31 -2.56
C ALA A 169 10.18 -10.68 -1.21
N GLN A 170 11.27 -11.14 -0.59
CA GLN A 170 11.87 -10.51 0.60
C GLN A 170 13.20 -9.87 0.27
N SER A 171 13.52 -8.79 0.99
CA SER A 171 14.82 -8.16 1.06
C SER A 171 15.49 -8.45 2.40
N CYS A 172 16.81 -8.31 2.47
CA CYS A 172 17.54 -8.42 3.72
C CYS A 172 17.80 -7.03 4.30
N HIS A 173 17.14 -6.69 5.39
CA HIS A 173 17.32 -5.43 6.10
C HIS A 173 17.90 -5.68 7.50
N SER A 174 19.08 -5.13 7.78
CA SER A 174 19.75 -5.26 9.09
C SER A 174 19.84 -6.71 9.59
N GLY A 175 20.04 -7.67 8.67
CA GLY A 175 20.14 -9.10 8.99
C GLY A 175 18.80 -9.80 9.22
N ARG A 176 17.70 -9.22 8.77
CA ARG A 176 16.36 -9.81 8.82
C ARG A 176 15.73 -9.84 7.44
N CYS A 177 15.12 -10.96 7.10
CA CYS A 177 14.35 -11.08 5.88
C CYS A 177 12.96 -10.47 6.10
N THR A 178 12.60 -9.48 5.28
CA THR A 178 11.30 -8.79 5.37
C THR A 178 10.84 -8.34 3.99
N HIS A 179 9.59 -7.96 3.87
CA HIS A 179 9.07 -7.31 2.67
C HIS A 179 9.28 -5.80 2.75
N ASP A 180 9.61 -5.16 1.63
CA ASP A 180 9.79 -3.70 1.57
C ASP A 180 8.45 -2.96 1.57
N ILE A 181 7.45 -3.56 0.94
CA ILE A 181 6.09 -3.03 0.79
C ILE A 181 5.09 -4.10 1.18
N VAL A 182 4.04 -3.69 1.87
CA VAL A 182 2.87 -4.55 2.16
C VAL A 182 1.61 -3.89 1.65
N ALA A 183 0.82 -4.60 0.86
CA ALA A 183 -0.48 -4.16 0.36
C ALA A 183 -1.61 -5.00 0.98
N ALA A 184 -2.69 -4.35 1.41
CA ALA A 184 -3.86 -4.98 2.02
C ALA A 184 -5.03 -5.08 1.06
N CYS A 185 -5.66 -6.24 1.03
CA CYS A 185 -6.82 -6.59 0.23
C CYS A 185 -8.09 -6.51 1.09
N PHE A 186 -8.90 -5.49 0.86
CA PHE A 186 -10.07 -5.18 1.67
C PHE A 186 -11.08 -6.33 1.79
N ASN A 187 -11.49 -6.93 0.67
CA ASN A 187 -12.59 -7.90 0.67
C ASN A 187 -12.18 -9.34 0.97
N THR A 188 -10.89 -9.65 0.90
CA THR A 188 -10.40 -11.03 1.07
C THR A 188 -9.71 -11.26 2.42
N GLY A 189 -9.47 -10.19 3.18
CA GLY A 189 -8.75 -10.26 4.44
C GLY A 189 -7.27 -10.62 4.29
N GLN A 190 -6.72 -10.44 3.10
CA GLN A 190 -5.36 -10.84 2.75
C GLN A 190 -4.40 -9.65 2.70
N VAL A 191 -3.13 -9.96 2.86
CA VAL A 191 -2.01 -9.07 2.54
C VAL A 191 -1.07 -9.76 1.57
N VAL A 192 -0.30 -8.97 0.85
CA VAL A 192 0.79 -9.41 -0.02
C VAL A 192 2.00 -8.55 0.23
N GLY A 193 3.17 -9.19 0.36
CA GLY A 193 4.46 -8.51 0.42
C GLY A 193 5.00 -8.27 -0.99
N ILE A 194 5.73 -7.17 -1.17
CA ILE A 194 6.35 -6.80 -2.44
C ILE A 194 7.80 -6.44 -2.15
N GLN A 195 8.73 -6.96 -2.94
CA GLN A 195 10.12 -6.56 -2.91
C GLN A 195 10.32 -5.31 -3.76
N GLY A 196 10.83 -4.25 -3.16
CA GLY A 196 10.90 -2.93 -3.78
C GLY A 196 11.86 -2.79 -4.97
N GLU A 197 12.88 -3.63 -5.08
CA GLU A 197 13.83 -3.58 -6.19
C GLU A 197 13.34 -4.33 -7.43
N THR A 198 12.76 -5.50 -7.23
CA THR A 198 12.37 -6.43 -8.30
C THR A 198 10.89 -6.42 -8.61
N ASP A 199 10.07 -5.82 -7.74
CA ASP A 199 8.60 -5.86 -7.76
C ASP A 199 8.04 -7.30 -7.67
N LEU A 200 8.79 -8.25 -7.14
CA LEU A 200 8.32 -9.60 -6.86
C LEU A 200 7.27 -9.56 -5.74
N GLN A 201 6.26 -10.38 -5.87
CA GLN A 201 5.19 -10.52 -4.88
C GLN A 201 5.33 -11.83 -4.10
N SER A 202 5.10 -11.77 -2.78
CA SER A 202 4.97 -12.97 -1.96
C SER A 202 3.67 -13.71 -2.24
N THR A 203 3.55 -14.91 -1.71
CA THR A 203 2.23 -15.56 -1.58
C THR A 203 1.34 -14.72 -0.67
N ARG A 204 0.05 -14.66 -0.97
CA ARG A 204 -0.93 -13.93 -0.17
C ARG A 204 -1.21 -14.66 1.12
N ALA A 205 -1.25 -13.93 2.21
CA ALA A 205 -1.59 -14.47 3.52
C ALA A 205 -2.86 -13.82 4.07
N ARG A 206 -3.72 -14.60 4.71
CA ARG A 206 -4.90 -14.06 5.38
C ARG A 206 -4.54 -13.61 6.79
N VAL A 207 -4.74 -12.32 7.06
CA VAL A 207 -4.38 -11.69 8.34
C VAL A 207 -5.58 -11.17 9.12
N GLY A 208 -6.77 -11.18 8.53
CA GLY A 208 -7.99 -10.68 9.15
C GLY A 208 -9.23 -11.00 8.34
N SER A 209 -10.33 -10.36 8.70
CA SER A 209 -11.60 -10.44 7.96
C SER A 209 -11.74 -9.28 6.98
N PHE A 210 -11.28 -8.08 7.40
CA PHE A 210 -11.51 -6.85 6.67
C PHE A 210 -10.44 -5.79 7.04
N PRO A 211 -9.20 -5.93 6.54
CA PRO A 211 -8.14 -4.98 6.81
C PRO A 211 -8.49 -3.60 6.25
N GLN A 212 -8.40 -2.56 7.06
CA GLN A 212 -8.68 -1.18 6.68
C GLN A 212 -7.44 -0.29 6.74
N ALA A 213 -6.52 -0.59 7.63
CA ALA A 213 -5.26 0.13 7.74
C ALA A 213 -4.14 -0.82 8.16
N LEU A 214 -2.95 -0.51 7.70
CA LEU A 214 -1.71 -1.20 8.03
C LEU A 214 -0.77 -0.28 8.80
N GLY A 215 0.10 -0.88 9.58
CA GLY A 215 1.26 -0.25 10.20
C GLY A 215 2.32 -1.31 10.45
N SER A 216 3.54 -0.91 10.78
CA SER A 216 4.59 -1.84 11.16
C SER A 216 5.40 -1.29 12.33
N LEU A 217 5.85 -2.20 13.19
CA LEU A 217 6.74 -1.89 14.30
C LEU A 217 7.66 -3.09 14.53
N ASP A 218 8.97 -2.86 14.45
CA ASP A 218 9.98 -3.92 14.44
C ASP A 218 9.71 -4.94 13.30
N ASP A 219 9.53 -6.22 13.65
CA ASP A 219 9.20 -7.33 12.75
C ASP A 219 7.70 -7.70 12.75
N VAL A 220 6.86 -6.81 13.29
CA VAL A 220 5.42 -7.02 13.43
C VAL A 220 4.64 -6.13 12.45
N LEU A 221 3.81 -6.78 11.63
CA LEU A 221 2.76 -6.12 10.86
C LEU A 221 1.55 -5.90 11.76
N LEU A 222 1.09 -4.67 11.82
CA LEU A 222 -0.14 -4.26 12.51
C LEU A 222 -1.27 -4.13 11.49
N VAL A 223 -2.38 -4.81 11.71
CA VAL A 223 -3.53 -4.82 10.81
C VAL A 223 -4.78 -4.38 11.57
N ALA A 224 -5.29 -3.21 11.25
CA ALA A 224 -6.57 -2.75 11.79
C ALA A 224 -7.73 -3.41 11.04
N ASP A 225 -8.42 -4.33 11.71
CA ASP A 225 -9.54 -5.09 11.15
C ASP A 225 -10.87 -4.39 11.46
N GLY A 226 -11.57 -3.97 10.40
CA GLY A 226 -12.79 -3.16 10.53
C GLY A 226 -14.00 -3.94 11.00
N ILE A 227 -14.15 -5.22 10.65
CA ILE A 227 -15.30 -6.06 11.08
C ILE A 227 -15.10 -6.51 12.52
N ASP A 228 -13.92 -7.04 12.82
CA ASP A 228 -13.65 -7.58 14.15
C ASP A 228 -13.31 -6.48 15.16
N GLN A 229 -13.08 -5.25 14.71
CA GLN A 229 -12.70 -4.09 15.52
C GLN A 229 -11.49 -4.43 16.40
N ARG A 230 -10.43 -4.94 15.75
CA ARG A 230 -9.21 -5.36 16.43
C ARG A 230 -7.97 -4.87 15.67
N LEU A 231 -6.95 -4.52 16.42
CA LEU A 231 -5.60 -4.46 15.91
C LEU A 231 -5.02 -5.88 15.99
N ARG A 232 -4.89 -6.53 14.85
CA ARG A 232 -4.26 -7.84 14.72
C ARG A 232 -2.78 -7.69 14.51
N GLN A 233 -2.04 -8.72 14.83
CA GLN A 233 -0.61 -8.76 14.67
C GLN A 233 -0.20 -9.96 13.83
N ALA A 234 0.76 -9.77 12.94
CA ALA A 234 1.35 -10.82 12.14
C ALA A 234 2.86 -10.55 11.99
N ARG A 235 3.65 -11.58 11.72
CA ARG A 235 5.06 -11.42 11.40
C ARG A 235 5.21 -10.72 10.04
N LEU A 236 6.21 -9.87 9.89
CA LEU A 236 6.49 -9.22 8.59
C LEU A 236 7.17 -10.15 7.58
N ASP A 237 7.80 -11.24 8.03
CA ASP A 237 8.52 -12.16 7.17
C ASP A 237 7.60 -13.15 6.42
N ASP A 238 6.56 -13.68 7.07
CA ASP A 238 5.69 -14.71 6.48
C ASP A 238 4.19 -14.48 6.71
N PHE A 239 3.86 -13.35 7.34
CA PHE A 239 2.49 -12.97 7.73
C PHE A 239 1.77 -13.98 8.63
N SER A 240 2.52 -14.85 9.30
CA SER A 240 1.93 -15.75 10.30
C SER A 240 1.37 -14.92 11.47
N PRO A 241 0.18 -15.30 12.00
CA PRO A 241 -0.47 -14.53 13.06
C PRO A 241 0.35 -14.57 14.36
N LEU A 242 0.40 -13.44 15.03
CA LEU A 242 1.02 -13.28 16.34
C LEU A 242 -0.07 -13.04 17.41
N PRO A 243 0.17 -13.42 18.66
CA PRO A 243 -0.73 -13.11 19.77
C PRO A 243 -0.68 -11.61 20.13
N GLY A 244 -1.69 -11.15 20.89
CA GLY A 244 -1.69 -9.79 21.43
C GLY A 244 -2.66 -8.84 20.73
N ASP A 245 -3.72 -9.36 20.10
CA ASP A 245 -4.79 -8.57 19.52
C ASP A 245 -5.36 -7.56 20.52
N VAL A 246 -5.56 -6.32 20.09
CA VAL A 246 -6.16 -5.25 20.88
C VAL A 246 -7.50 -4.84 20.30
N ARG A 247 -8.49 -4.59 21.17
CA ARG A 247 -9.78 -4.05 20.73
C ARG A 247 -9.65 -2.61 20.27
N LEU A 248 -10.24 -2.31 19.12
CA LEU A 248 -10.31 -0.98 18.54
C LEU A 248 -11.76 -0.45 18.52
N GLY A 249 -11.89 0.84 18.24
CA GLY A 249 -13.17 1.43 17.88
C GLY A 249 -13.65 0.97 16.51
N ALA A 250 -14.88 1.37 16.14
CA ALA A 250 -15.49 0.96 14.88
C ALA A 250 -14.81 1.63 13.68
N SER A 251 -14.57 0.83 12.63
CA SER A 251 -13.92 1.25 11.37
C SER A 251 -12.57 1.96 11.61
N PRO A 252 -11.56 1.25 12.12
CA PRO A 252 -10.23 1.80 12.30
C PRO A 252 -9.60 2.07 10.93
N ASN A 253 -9.40 3.34 10.59
CA ASN A 253 -9.10 3.78 9.23
C ASN A 253 -7.63 4.19 9.01
N HIS A 254 -6.89 4.48 10.06
CA HIS A 254 -5.48 4.85 9.96
C HIS A 254 -4.71 4.44 11.21
N ILE A 255 -3.49 3.95 11.02
CA ILE A 255 -2.52 3.63 12.06
C ILE A 255 -1.33 4.56 11.88
N TRP A 256 -0.91 5.23 12.94
CA TRP A 256 0.35 5.95 13.00
C TRP A 256 1.22 5.34 14.10
N VAL A 257 2.43 4.95 13.75
CA VAL A 257 3.37 4.32 14.67
C VAL A 257 4.46 5.31 15.04
N ASP A 258 4.64 5.55 16.34
CA ASP A 258 5.70 6.37 16.93
C ASP A 258 6.15 5.69 18.23
N ASP A 259 7.01 4.67 18.10
CA ASP A 259 7.41 3.80 19.22
C ASP A 259 7.84 4.59 20.47
N PRO A 260 7.27 4.33 21.66
CA PRO A 260 6.44 3.16 22.01
C PRO A 260 4.92 3.37 21.83
N LEU A 261 4.48 4.40 21.12
CA LEU A 261 3.07 4.74 20.95
C LEU A 261 2.56 4.32 19.56
N ILE A 262 1.30 3.92 19.53
CA ILE A 262 0.57 3.63 18.31
C ILE A 262 -0.77 4.38 18.40
N TYR A 263 -1.05 5.19 17.39
CA TYR A 263 -2.27 5.98 17.29
C TYR A 263 -3.19 5.36 16.26
N VAL A 264 -4.43 5.06 16.64
CA VAL A 264 -5.43 4.47 15.75
C VAL A 264 -6.62 5.41 15.63
N VAL A 265 -6.89 5.82 14.39
CA VAL A 265 -8.05 6.65 14.05
C VAL A 265 -9.23 5.75 13.74
N ASN A 266 -10.28 5.79 14.57
CA ASN A 266 -11.49 4.98 14.43
C ASN A 266 -12.60 5.83 13.80
N SER A 267 -12.82 5.68 12.50
CA SER A 267 -13.68 6.56 11.70
C SER A 267 -15.14 6.51 12.15
N LEU A 268 -15.78 5.35 12.19
CA LEU A 268 -17.16 5.21 12.68
C LEU A 268 -17.25 5.20 14.21
N GLY A 269 -16.15 4.89 14.89
CA GLY A 269 -16.03 5.04 16.34
C GLY A 269 -15.95 6.49 16.79
N ASN A 270 -15.63 7.42 15.87
CA ASN A 270 -15.42 8.85 16.13
C ASN A 270 -14.36 9.10 17.21
N THR A 271 -13.30 8.29 17.25
CA THR A 271 -12.26 8.40 18.28
C THR A 271 -10.85 8.37 17.68
N LEU A 272 -9.91 8.96 18.43
CA LEU A 272 -8.50 8.66 18.37
C LEU A 272 -8.17 7.78 19.57
N GLN A 273 -7.68 6.57 19.34
CA GLN A 273 -7.24 5.63 20.38
C GLN A 273 -5.72 5.60 20.41
N ILE A 274 -5.14 5.69 21.61
CA ILE A 274 -3.69 5.69 21.80
C ILE A 274 -3.30 4.42 22.53
N LEU A 275 -2.46 3.61 21.88
CA LEU A 275 -1.92 2.38 22.42
C LEU A 275 -0.47 2.60 22.83
N GLN A 276 -0.04 1.92 23.87
CA GLN A 276 1.36 1.90 24.30
C GLN A 276 1.88 0.47 24.29
N ARG A 277 3.08 0.33 23.69
CA ARG A 277 3.88 -0.89 23.77
C ARG A 277 4.40 -1.07 25.18
N GLN A 278 4.16 -2.25 25.76
CA GLN A 278 4.76 -2.68 27.01
C GLN A 278 6.11 -3.38 26.75
N THR A 279 7.02 -3.25 27.69
CA THR A 279 8.34 -3.90 27.59
C THR A 279 8.22 -5.42 27.70
N SER A 280 8.83 -6.13 26.75
CA SER A 280 9.00 -7.59 26.59
C SER A 280 7.79 -8.42 26.17
N PRO A 281 7.83 -8.97 24.97
CA PRO A 281 6.90 -10.01 24.56
C PRO A 281 7.48 -11.40 24.91
N ALA A 282 6.72 -12.19 25.63
CA ALA A 282 7.10 -13.58 25.88
C ALA A 282 6.91 -14.50 24.65
N ASN A 283 6.14 -14.09 23.63
CA ASN A 283 5.69 -14.95 22.53
C ASN A 283 5.75 -14.33 21.12
N GLY A 284 6.64 -13.37 20.88
CA GLY A 284 6.87 -12.79 19.54
C GLY A 284 5.89 -11.69 19.09
N GLY A 285 4.74 -11.52 19.73
CA GLY A 285 3.81 -10.41 19.48
C GLY A 285 4.05 -9.22 20.42
N LEU A 286 3.65 -8.01 19.99
CA LEU A 286 3.72 -6.82 20.83
C LEU A 286 2.66 -6.89 21.93
N GLN A 287 3.06 -6.61 23.16
CA GLN A 287 2.11 -6.38 24.25
C GLN A 287 1.66 -4.92 24.20
N LEU A 288 0.43 -4.68 23.76
CA LEU A 288 -0.14 -3.35 23.57
C LEU A 288 -1.29 -3.12 24.55
N SER A 289 -1.37 -1.94 25.11
CA SER A 289 -2.50 -1.51 25.95
C SER A 289 -3.00 -0.14 25.56
N THR A 290 -4.30 0.06 25.55
CA THR A 290 -4.89 1.41 25.40
C THR A 290 -4.58 2.22 26.64
N ILE A 291 -3.97 3.38 26.45
CA ILE A 291 -3.59 4.31 27.54
C ILE A 291 -4.33 5.63 27.47
N GLY A 292 -4.89 5.99 26.32
CA GLY A 292 -5.64 7.23 26.12
C GLY A 292 -6.63 7.11 24.97
N GLU A 293 -7.64 7.97 25.00
CA GLU A 293 -8.65 8.07 23.94
C GLU A 293 -9.22 9.49 23.87
N VAL A 294 -9.45 10.00 22.67
CA VAL A 294 -10.23 11.21 22.43
C VAL A 294 -11.49 10.84 21.69
N ASN A 295 -12.64 11.23 22.22
CA ASN A 295 -13.92 11.12 21.55
C ASN A 295 -14.29 12.47 20.92
N PHE A 296 -14.47 12.49 19.60
CA PHE A 296 -14.75 13.69 18.82
C PHE A 296 -16.25 14.03 18.70
N GLY A 297 -17.09 13.21 19.33
CA GLY A 297 -18.54 13.33 19.23
C GLY A 297 -19.11 12.65 17.97
N PRO A 298 -20.42 12.54 17.90
CA PRO A 298 -21.10 11.83 16.82
C PRO A 298 -20.89 12.51 15.47
N VAL A 299 -20.83 11.73 14.40
CA VAL A 299 -20.79 12.19 12.99
C VAL A 299 -19.47 12.93 12.63
N SER A 300 -18.39 12.76 13.39
CA SER A 300 -17.08 13.36 13.03
C SER A 300 -16.37 12.58 11.92
N SER A 301 -16.39 11.25 12.01
CA SER A 301 -15.73 10.36 11.05
C SER A 301 -14.28 10.75 10.76
N PRO A 302 -13.37 10.71 11.77
CA PRO A 302 -11.96 11.02 11.56
C PRO A 302 -11.33 10.03 10.59
N GLN A 303 -10.42 10.49 9.70
CA GLN A 303 -9.92 9.66 8.60
C GLN A 303 -8.44 9.31 8.71
N ALA A 304 -7.62 10.28 9.08
CA ALA A 304 -6.17 10.14 9.09
C ALA A 304 -5.58 10.98 10.24
N ILE A 305 -4.29 10.86 10.46
CA ILE A 305 -3.56 11.62 11.47
C ILE A 305 -2.18 11.98 10.96
N ALA A 306 -1.71 13.19 11.23
CA ALA A 306 -0.34 13.62 11.03
C ALA A 306 0.12 14.48 12.19
N PHE A 307 1.43 14.56 12.43
CA PHE A 307 1.99 15.19 13.60
C PHE A 307 2.97 16.32 13.28
N ILE A 308 2.94 17.36 14.11
CA ILE A 308 4.05 18.31 14.30
C ILE A 308 4.44 18.24 15.77
N GLY A 309 5.57 17.61 16.07
CA GLY A 309 5.97 17.32 17.45
C GLY A 309 4.91 16.48 18.18
N THR A 310 4.43 16.94 19.34
CA THR A 310 3.38 16.25 20.12
C THR A 310 1.96 16.69 19.75
N VAL A 311 1.79 17.35 18.62
CA VAL A 311 0.50 17.87 18.20
C VAL A 311 0.00 17.13 16.97
N ALA A 312 -1.14 16.46 17.12
CA ALA A 312 -1.80 15.73 16.06
C ALA A 312 -2.83 16.59 15.32
N TYR A 313 -2.95 16.37 14.00
CA TYR A 313 -3.96 16.99 13.14
C TYR A 313 -4.79 15.88 12.49
N ILE A 314 -6.12 15.95 12.67
CA ILE A 314 -7.05 14.89 12.30
C ILE A 314 -8.20 15.50 11.49
N PRO A 315 -8.34 15.15 10.19
CA PRO A 315 -9.44 15.60 9.35
C PRO A 315 -10.72 14.79 9.62
N PHE A 316 -11.88 15.47 9.57
CA PHE A 316 -13.21 14.88 9.72
C PHE A 316 -13.94 14.84 8.39
N TRP A 317 -14.25 13.65 7.93
CA TRP A 317 -14.88 13.41 6.63
C TRP A 317 -16.40 13.67 6.62
N SER A 318 -17.07 13.43 7.74
CA SER A 318 -18.50 13.64 7.92
C SER A 318 -18.80 14.86 8.80
N GLY A 319 -20.04 15.30 8.80
CA GLY A 319 -20.43 16.50 9.55
C GLY A 319 -19.88 17.77 8.91
N PRO A 320 -19.65 18.83 9.67
CA PRO A 320 -18.96 20.01 9.17
C PRO A 320 -17.52 19.64 8.80
N ALA A 321 -17.09 20.04 7.59
CA ALA A 321 -15.72 19.81 7.15
C ALA A 321 -14.74 20.52 8.10
N GLN A 322 -13.93 19.76 8.83
CA GLN A 322 -13.07 20.27 9.90
C GLN A 322 -11.76 19.48 9.97
N VAL A 323 -10.74 20.15 10.52
CA VAL A 323 -9.54 19.49 11.05
C VAL A 323 -9.44 19.86 12.53
N VAL A 324 -9.23 18.86 13.37
CA VAL A 324 -8.98 19.10 14.80
C VAL A 324 -7.50 18.99 15.12
N ARG A 325 -7.03 19.86 15.99
CA ARG A 325 -5.70 19.82 16.59
C ARG A 325 -5.83 19.18 17.98
N VAL A 326 -5.10 18.11 18.20
CA VAL A 326 -5.07 17.36 19.45
C VAL A 326 -3.67 17.43 20.04
N ASP A 327 -3.53 17.90 21.26
CA ASP A 327 -2.29 17.80 22.03
C ASP A 327 -2.22 16.41 22.67
N VAL A 328 -1.13 15.70 22.41
CA VAL A 328 -0.84 14.37 22.96
C VAL A 328 0.48 14.34 23.73
N ALA A 329 0.96 15.49 24.21
CA ALA A 329 2.15 15.57 25.07
C ALA A 329 2.03 14.67 26.31
N ASP A 330 0.82 14.58 26.89
CA ASP A 330 0.44 13.46 27.76
C ASP A 330 -0.49 12.51 27.01
N PRO A 331 0.00 11.36 26.53
CA PRO A 331 -0.84 10.43 25.77
C PRO A 331 -1.94 9.76 26.60
N ARG A 332 -1.92 9.89 27.93
CA ARG A 332 -2.99 9.42 28.82
C ARG A 332 -4.11 10.43 29.00
N ALA A 333 -3.86 11.70 28.68
CA ALA A 333 -4.81 12.79 28.78
C ALA A 333 -4.82 13.66 27.50
N PRO A 334 -5.02 13.05 26.31
CA PRO A 334 -5.02 13.79 25.06
C PRO A 334 -6.18 14.79 25.01
N ALA A 335 -5.94 15.99 24.47
CA ALA A 335 -6.93 17.06 24.48
C ALA A 335 -7.07 17.76 23.12
N VAL A 336 -8.32 18.00 22.70
CA VAL A 336 -8.59 18.86 21.54
C VAL A 336 -8.29 20.31 21.92
N THR A 337 -7.35 20.93 21.23
CA THR A 337 -6.91 22.30 21.51
C THR A 337 -7.40 23.33 20.49
N ARG A 338 -7.76 22.89 19.29
CA ARG A 338 -8.25 23.75 18.20
C ARG A 338 -9.10 22.98 17.21
N VAL A 339 -10.05 23.67 16.61
CA VAL A 339 -10.85 23.20 15.47
C VAL A 339 -10.67 24.21 14.33
N PHE A 340 -10.24 23.72 13.16
CA PHE A 340 -10.15 24.48 11.91
C PHE A 340 -11.38 24.16 11.07
N ASP A 341 -12.15 25.16 10.72
CA ASP A 341 -13.34 25.06 9.89
C ASP A 341 -12.94 25.11 8.40
N LEU A 342 -13.33 24.12 7.62
CA LEU A 342 -13.02 24.02 6.20
C LEU A 342 -14.27 24.18 5.31
N ARG A 343 -15.42 24.58 5.87
CA ARG A 343 -16.68 24.69 5.09
C ARG A 343 -16.60 25.70 3.96
N ASP A 344 -15.84 26.78 4.16
CA ASP A 344 -15.65 27.82 3.15
C ASP A 344 -14.75 27.37 1.98
N LEU A 345 -14.08 26.21 2.13
CA LEU A 345 -13.28 25.59 1.07
C LEU A 345 -14.08 24.59 0.22
N ASP A 346 -15.34 24.39 0.54
CA ASP A 346 -16.29 23.64 -0.28
C ASP A 346 -16.75 24.52 -1.46
N LEU A 347 -15.84 24.71 -2.41
CA LEU A 347 -15.98 25.72 -3.44
C LEU A 347 -16.46 25.12 -4.74
N HIS A 348 -17.64 25.52 -5.14
CA HIS A 348 -18.16 25.49 -6.50
C HIS A 348 -18.34 24.12 -7.14
N PRO A 349 -19.56 23.62 -7.16
CA PRO A 349 -19.90 22.41 -7.90
C PRO A 349 -19.56 22.56 -9.38
N PHE A 350 -19.01 21.51 -9.95
CA PHE A 350 -18.64 21.43 -11.36
C PHE A 350 -19.85 21.58 -12.30
N ASP A 351 -21.00 21.15 -11.82
CA ASP A 351 -22.24 21.05 -12.59
C ASP A 351 -23.46 21.74 -11.90
N GLY A 352 -23.19 22.56 -10.88
CA GLY A 352 -24.23 23.19 -10.07
C GLY A 352 -24.79 22.30 -8.95
N ALA A 353 -24.28 21.07 -8.78
CA ALA A 353 -24.68 20.20 -7.69
C ALA A 353 -24.01 20.61 -6.37
N LEU A 354 -24.70 20.38 -5.24
CA LEU A 354 -24.12 20.59 -3.91
C LEU A 354 -22.96 19.62 -3.69
N THR A 355 -21.78 20.12 -3.30
CA THR A 355 -20.62 19.31 -2.93
C THR A 355 -20.26 19.51 -1.47
N TYR A 356 -19.51 18.57 -0.92
CA TYR A 356 -18.96 18.64 0.42
C TYR A 356 -17.44 18.46 0.36
N ALA A 357 -16.70 19.29 1.09
CA ALA A 357 -15.23 19.26 1.09
C ALA A 357 -14.67 17.87 1.42
N ARG A 358 -15.26 17.16 2.39
CA ARG A 358 -14.88 15.79 2.81
C ARG A 358 -13.39 15.62 2.99
N PRO A 359 -12.81 16.21 4.04
CA PRO A 359 -11.39 16.06 4.35
C PRO A 359 -11.04 14.59 4.62
N GLY A 360 -10.16 13.99 3.80
CA GLY A 360 -9.89 12.54 3.84
C GLY A 360 -8.53 12.17 4.38
N ALA A 361 -7.48 12.86 3.99
CA ALA A 361 -6.11 12.57 4.41
C ALA A 361 -5.38 13.82 4.84
N VAL A 362 -4.30 13.67 5.58
CA VAL A 362 -3.48 14.77 6.11
C VAL A 362 -2.00 14.40 6.08
N ALA A 363 -1.15 15.34 5.70
CA ALA A 363 0.30 15.24 5.82
C ALA A 363 0.92 16.56 6.23
N VAL A 364 2.15 16.49 6.72
CA VAL A 364 2.97 17.65 7.04
C VAL A 364 4.09 17.77 6.01
N ALA A 365 4.21 18.93 5.40
CA ALA A 365 5.30 19.29 4.52
C ALA A 365 5.70 20.73 4.79
N TRP A 366 6.98 21.06 4.73
CA TRP A 366 7.52 22.42 4.89
C TRP A 366 6.97 23.18 6.10
N GLY A 367 6.74 22.45 7.22
CA GLY A 367 6.20 23.02 8.46
C GLY A 367 4.73 23.44 8.39
N LYS A 368 4.00 23.05 7.35
CA LYS A 368 2.56 23.28 7.17
C LYS A 368 1.80 21.97 7.14
N ILE A 369 0.50 22.06 7.40
CA ILE A 369 -0.41 20.91 7.34
C ILE A 369 -1.18 21.00 6.03
N TYR A 370 -1.18 19.92 5.27
CA TYR A 370 -1.93 19.76 4.03
C TYR A 370 -2.99 18.69 4.21
N VAL A 371 -4.21 18.98 3.78
CA VAL A 371 -5.37 18.10 3.94
C VAL A 371 -6.03 17.90 2.59
N ALA A 372 -6.17 16.64 2.16
CA ALA A 372 -6.84 16.31 0.92
C ALA A 372 -8.36 16.51 1.05
N LEU A 373 -8.94 17.30 0.15
CA LEU A 373 -10.37 17.56 0.06
C LEU A 373 -10.94 16.80 -1.13
N GLN A 374 -11.83 15.87 -0.85
CA GLN A 374 -12.39 14.99 -1.88
C GLN A 374 -13.45 15.67 -2.75
N ASN A 375 -14.11 16.70 -2.24
CA ASN A 375 -15.15 17.48 -2.93
C ASN A 375 -16.22 16.59 -3.58
N LEU A 376 -16.88 15.76 -2.76
CA LEU A 376 -17.88 14.80 -3.23
C LEU A 376 -19.30 15.34 -3.09
N ASP A 377 -20.14 15.06 -4.09
CA ASP A 377 -21.58 15.31 -4.04
C ASP A 377 -22.30 14.35 -3.05
N PRO A 378 -23.61 14.52 -2.80
CA PRO A 378 -24.38 13.60 -1.95
C PRO A 378 -24.38 12.14 -2.41
N ARG A 379 -24.04 11.86 -3.66
CA ARG A 379 -23.94 10.51 -4.24
C ARG A 379 -22.50 9.98 -4.26
N PHE A 380 -21.58 10.71 -3.58
CA PHE A 380 -20.15 10.40 -3.50
C PHE A 380 -19.41 10.47 -4.86
N ALA A 381 -19.96 11.19 -5.83
CA ALA A 381 -19.25 11.50 -7.07
C ALA A 381 -18.48 12.83 -6.91
N PRO A 382 -17.27 12.95 -7.49
CA PRO A 382 -16.54 14.23 -7.51
C PRO A 382 -17.36 15.32 -8.18
N GLY A 383 -17.60 16.40 -7.46
CA GLY A 383 -18.34 17.57 -7.92
C GLY A 383 -17.46 18.75 -8.29
N GLY A 384 -16.13 18.61 -8.21
CA GLY A 384 -15.18 19.67 -8.49
C GLY A 384 -13.76 19.15 -8.65
N PRO A 385 -12.76 20.04 -8.85
CA PRO A 385 -11.37 19.66 -8.87
C PRO A 385 -10.94 19.08 -7.52
N GLY A 386 -9.90 18.23 -7.53
CA GLY A 386 -9.20 17.85 -6.33
C GLY A 386 -8.56 19.09 -5.70
N MET A 387 -8.66 19.22 -4.39
CA MET A 387 -8.14 20.37 -3.66
C MET A 387 -7.38 19.94 -2.41
N LEU A 388 -6.50 20.82 -1.94
CA LEU A 388 -5.91 20.73 -0.61
C LEU A 388 -6.32 21.93 0.23
N ALA A 389 -6.62 21.71 1.51
CA ALA A 389 -6.55 22.77 2.52
C ALA A 389 -5.13 22.82 3.06
N LYS A 390 -4.52 24.00 3.07
CA LYS A 390 -3.27 24.28 3.76
C LYS A 390 -3.56 25.03 5.05
N ILE A 391 -3.07 24.51 6.16
CA ILE A 391 -3.16 25.11 7.49
C ILE A 391 -1.76 25.51 7.94
N ASP A 392 -1.58 26.78 8.25
CA ASP A 392 -0.38 27.27 8.92
C ASP A 392 -0.53 27.07 10.43
N PRO A 393 0.29 26.25 11.08
CA PRO A 393 0.14 25.96 12.51
C PRO A 393 0.48 27.14 13.43
N VAL A 394 1.20 28.16 12.91
CA VAL A 394 1.63 29.34 13.66
C VAL A 394 0.60 30.47 13.55
N SER A 395 0.24 30.85 12.34
CA SER A 395 -0.76 31.91 12.10
C SER A 395 -2.20 31.42 12.24
N GLU A 396 -2.40 30.09 12.27
CA GLU A 396 -3.69 29.40 12.24
C GLU A 396 -4.55 29.74 11.00
N SER A 397 -3.91 30.29 9.96
CA SER A 397 -4.60 30.60 8.70
C SER A 397 -4.87 29.32 7.90
N VAL A 398 -6.00 29.31 7.19
CA VAL A 398 -6.41 28.23 6.29
C VAL A 398 -6.54 28.80 4.89
N THR A 399 -5.91 28.15 3.91
CA THR A 399 -5.99 28.51 2.50
C THR A 399 -6.21 27.27 1.64
N ALA A 400 -6.74 27.44 0.43
CA ALA A 400 -6.99 26.35 -0.51
C ALA A 400 -5.95 26.32 -1.62
N ILE A 401 -5.57 25.10 -2.04
CA ILE A 401 -4.77 24.84 -3.22
C ILE A 401 -5.61 24.02 -4.20
N ASN A 402 -5.81 24.53 -5.41
CA ASN A 402 -6.51 23.83 -6.47
C ASN A 402 -5.52 23.01 -7.29
N LEU A 403 -5.72 21.68 -7.33
CA LEU A 403 -4.84 20.75 -8.05
C LEU A 403 -5.11 20.70 -9.56
N GLY A 404 -6.19 21.33 -10.03
CA GLY A 404 -6.59 21.34 -11.44
C GLY A 404 -7.53 20.18 -11.79
N ALA A 405 -8.71 20.53 -12.30
CA ALA A 405 -9.71 19.55 -12.75
C ALA A 405 -9.28 18.78 -14.01
N ASP A 406 -8.29 19.31 -14.72
CA ASP A 406 -7.67 18.67 -15.88
C ASP A 406 -6.85 17.42 -15.52
N VAL A 407 -6.38 17.33 -14.28
CA VAL A 407 -5.46 16.26 -13.82
C VAL A 407 -5.94 15.51 -12.58
N CYS A 408 -6.74 16.14 -11.71
CA CYS A 408 -7.09 15.59 -10.42
C CYS A 408 -8.58 15.82 -10.09
N LEU A 409 -9.31 14.74 -9.95
CA LEU A 409 -10.62 14.72 -9.29
C LEU A 409 -10.50 13.86 -8.03
N ASN A 410 -11.20 14.26 -6.96
CA ASN A 410 -11.20 13.50 -5.70
C ASN A 410 -9.77 13.30 -5.15
N ALA A 411 -9.16 14.38 -4.61
CA ALA A 411 -7.88 14.25 -3.89
C ALA A 411 -8.09 13.32 -2.70
N PHE A 412 -7.38 12.18 -2.69
CA PHE A 412 -7.71 11.06 -1.81
C PHE A 412 -6.69 10.85 -0.70
N TRP A 413 -5.41 10.76 -1.05
CA TRP A 413 -4.31 10.51 -0.12
C TRP A 413 -3.14 11.44 -0.43
N LEU A 414 -2.30 11.71 0.58
CA LEU A 414 -1.09 12.51 0.39
C LEU A 414 0.03 12.05 1.33
N SER A 415 1.26 12.23 0.87
CA SER A 415 2.48 11.95 1.62
C SER A 415 3.58 12.91 1.19
N ALA A 416 4.41 13.33 2.12
CA ALA A 416 5.58 14.17 1.85
C ALA A 416 6.84 13.31 1.86
N ALA A 417 7.67 13.45 0.83
CA ALA A 417 8.98 12.81 0.72
C ALA A 417 9.86 13.60 -0.27
N ASP A 418 11.17 13.52 -0.11
CA ASP A 418 12.15 14.07 -1.05
C ASP A 418 11.87 15.53 -1.45
N ASP A 419 11.54 16.39 -0.46
CA ASP A 419 11.17 17.80 -0.64
C ASP A 419 9.96 18.04 -1.56
N ALA A 420 9.10 17.05 -1.72
CA ALA A 420 7.86 17.14 -2.48
C ALA A 420 6.64 16.64 -1.70
N LEU A 421 5.47 17.10 -2.10
CA LEU A 421 4.18 16.60 -1.63
C LEU A 421 3.51 15.84 -2.77
N TYR A 422 3.32 14.55 -2.56
CA TYR A 422 2.65 13.64 -3.49
C TYR A 422 1.18 13.53 -3.10
N VAL A 423 0.27 13.72 -4.05
CA VAL A 423 -1.18 13.67 -3.83
C VAL A 423 -1.79 12.68 -4.79
N SER A 424 -2.42 11.62 -4.29
CA SER A 424 -3.21 10.73 -5.13
C SER A 424 -4.59 11.29 -5.38
N CYS A 425 -5.07 11.11 -6.60
CA CYS A 425 -6.38 11.51 -7.08
C CYS A 425 -7.15 10.24 -7.45
N ALA A 426 -8.20 9.90 -6.70
CA ALA A 426 -8.98 8.70 -6.97
C ALA A 426 -9.83 8.81 -8.24
N GLY A 427 -10.04 10.02 -8.73
CA GLY A 427 -10.79 10.28 -9.95
C GLY A 427 -12.30 10.12 -9.78
N LYS A 428 -13.01 10.16 -10.90
CA LYS A 428 -14.46 9.93 -11.00
C LYS A 428 -14.71 8.54 -11.59
N ILE A 429 -15.17 7.61 -10.75
CA ILE A 429 -15.51 6.26 -11.22
C ILE A 429 -16.85 6.31 -11.94
N ILE A 430 -16.90 5.80 -13.16
CA ILE A 430 -18.10 5.63 -13.97
C ILE A 430 -18.48 4.16 -13.91
N TYR A 431 -19.65 3.87 -13.35
CA TYR A 431 -20.15 2.52 -13.20
C TYR A 431 -21.09 2.12 -14.34
N GLY A 432 -20.96 0.88 -14.80
CA GLY A 432 -21.90 0.22 -15.70
C GLY A 432 -22.95 -0.60 -14.96
N PRO A 433 -23.72 -1.44 -15.69
CA PRO A 433 -24.67 -2.36 -15.11
C PRO A 433 -24.00 -3.27 -14.07
N GLY A 434 -24.63 -3.48 -12.91
CA GLY A 434 -24.10 -4.32 -11.84
C GLY A 434 -22.93 -3.70 -11.06
N TYR A 435 -22.81 -2.36 -11.06
CA TYR A 435 -21.75 -1.61 -10.37
C TYR A 435 -20.33 -1.98 -10.81
N GLN A 436 -20.16 -2.48 -12.02
CA GLN A 436 -18.83 -2.70 -12.59
C GLN A 436 -18.21 -1.36 -12.98
N PRO A 437 -16.97 -1.04 -12.56
CA PRO A 437 -16.28 0.15 -13.02
C PRO A 437 -16.00 0.05 -14.52
N LEU A 438 -16.53 0.97 -15.31
CA LEU A 438 -16.34 1.06 -16.76
C LEU A 438 -15.21 2.01 -17.12
N ALA A 439 -15.07 3.09 -16.37
CA ALA A 439 -14.06 4.11 -16.58
C ALA A 439 -13.77 4.85 -15.27
N VAL A 440 -12.57 5.40 -15.17
CA VAL A 440 -12.20 6.36 -14.12
C VAL A 440 -11.63 7.59 -14.80
N ASP A 441 -12.19 8.74 -14.52
CA ASP A 441 -11.75 10.01 -15.11
C ASP A 441 -10.85 10.76 -14.12
N LYS A 442 -9.70 11.27 -14.60
CA LYS A 442 -8.75 12.10 -13.83
C LYS A 442 -8.25 11.46 -12.53
N SER A 443 -7.95 10.17 -12.58
CA SER A 443 -7.23 9.46 -11.53
C SER A 443 -5.72 9.49 -11.79
N GLY A 444 -4.92 9.60 -10.74
CA GLY A 444 -3.47 9.61 -10.86
C GLY A 444 -2.76 10.19 -9.65
N VAL A 445 -1.61 10.81 -9.87
CA VAL A 445 -0.80 11.48 -8.85
C VAL A 445 -0.44 12.89 -9.32
N VAL A 446 -0.53 13.85 -8.42
CA VAL A 446 -0.02 15.22 -8.58
C VAL A 446 1.14 15.41 -7.60
N VAL A 447 2.22 16.02 -8.07
CA VAL A 447 3.40 16.35 -7.25
C VAL A 447 3.52 17.86 -7.14
N LEU A 448 3.62 18.35 -5.91
CA LEU A 448 3.84 19.76 -5.60
C LEU A 448 5.23 19.96 -4.99
N ASN A 449 5.87 21.08 -5.33
CA ASN A 449 7.11 21.55 -4.68
C ASN A 449 6.82 22.43 -3.45
N GLU A 450 7.86 22.91 -2.77
CA GLU A 450 7.76 23.80 -1.61
C GLU A 450 6.98 25.11 -1.89
N ARG A 451 6.97 25.58 -3.14
CA ARG A 451 6.18 26.74 -3.56
C ARG A 451 4.73 26.42 -3.85
N GLU A 452 4.33 25.15 -3.62
CA GLU A 452 2.99 24.65 -3.94
C GLU A 452 2.65 24.68 -5.43
N GLU A 453 3.70 24.73 -6.28
CA GLU A 453 3.55 24.64 -7.72
C GLU A 453 3.51 23.17 -8.15
N ARG A 454 2.65 22.86 -9.10
CA ARG A 454 2.59 21.52 -9.71
C ARG A 454 3.82 21.31 -10.58
N VAL A 455 4.71 20.42 -10.16
CA VAL A 455 5.95 20.12 -10.88
C VAL A 455 5.83 18.89 -11.77
N SER A 456 4.97 17.94 -11.41
CA SER A 456 4.75 16.72 -12.19
C SER A 456 3.35 16.17 -11.98
N THR A 457 2.90 15.36 -12.95
CA THR A 457 1.66 14.59 -12.86
C THR A 457 1.83 13.23 -13.51
N TRP A 458 1.21 12.23 -12.92
CA TRP A 458 1.02 10.93 -13.56
C TRP A 458 -0.47 10.63 -13.62
N ASN A 459 -1.01 10.45 -14.80
CA ASN A 459 -2.41 10.08 -15.03
C ASN A 459 -2.45 8.78 -15.81
N VAL A 460 -3.28 7.87 -15.36
CA VAL A 460 -3.51 6.63 -16.11
C VAL A 460 -4.60 6.88 -17.14
N ALA A 461 -4.22 6.93 -18.39
CA ALA A 461 -5.16 6.96 -19.49
C ALA A 461 -5.29 5.55 -20.08
N CYS A 462 -6.44 4.93 -19.85
CA CYS A 462 -6.88 3.88 -20.75
C CYS A 462 -7.44 4.53 -22.00
N ALA A 463 -6.93 4.18 -23.17
CA ALA A 463 -7.57 4.61 -24.41
C ALA A 463 -9.00 4.04 -24.44
N PRO A 464 -10.03 4.86 -24.75
CA PRO A 464 -11.42 4.39 -24.83
C PRO A 464 -11.51 3.19 -25.77
N GLY A 465 -12.03 2.07 -25.27
CA GLY A 465 -12.23 0.86 -26.06
C GLY A 465 -11.05 -0.11 -26.14
N SER A 466 -9.95 0.14 -25.44
CA SER A 466 -8.89 -0.86 -25.31
C SER A 466 -9.41 -2.07 -24.51
N ALA A 467 -9.51 -3.21 -25.16
CA ALA A 467 -9.91 -4.45 -24.51
C ALA A 467 -8.90 -4.76 -23.37
N GLY A 468 -9.41 -4.98 -22.15
CA GLY A 468 -8.61 -5.35 -21.00
C GLY A 468 -8.00 -4.19 -20.20
N CYS A 469 -8.19 -2.94 -20.60
CA CYS A 469 -7.76 -1.78 -19.81
C CYS A 469 -8.86 -1.33 -18.85
N ILE A 470 -8.74 -1.67 -17.58
CA ILE A 470 -9.58 -1.11 -16.52
C ILE A 470 -8.84 0.09 -15.96
N PRO A 471 -9.38 1.32 -16.04
CA PRO A 471 -8.75 2.49 -15.45
C PRO A 471 -8.60 2.30 -13.93
N PRO A 472 -7.46 2.66 -13.33
CA PRO A 472 -7.31 2.61 -11.89
C PRO A 472 -8.07 3.75 -11.21
N SER A 473 -8.52 3.50 -9.99
CA SER A 473 -8.84 4.53 -9.02
C SER A 473 -7.73 4.55 -7.97
N VAL A 474 -6.81 5.50 -8.07
CA VAL A 474 -5.64 5.55 -7.19
C VAL A 474 -6.04 5.97 -5.79
N GLY A 475 -5.82 5.08 -4.83
CA GLY A 475 -6.09 5.28 -3.42
C GLY A 475 -4.86 5.66 -2.61
N ARG A 476 -4.65 4.94 -1.50
CA ARG A 476 -3.47 5.07 -0.67
C ARG A 476 -2.24 4.53 -1.37
N PHE A 477 -1.10 5.06 -1.01
CA PHE A 477 0.18 4.66 -1.57
C PHE A 477 1.30 4.71 -0.54
N ALA A 478 2.35 3.95 -0.80
CA ALA A 478 3.63 4.02 -0.09
C ALA A 478 4.71 4.58 -0.99
N ILE A 479 5.72 5.21 -0.39
CA ILE A 479 6.95 5.67 -1.06
C ILE A 479 8.11 4.84 -0.52
N PHE A 480 8.86 4.22 -1.43
CA PHE A 480 10.04 3.43 -1.08
C PHE A 480 11.08 3.54 -2.21
N ASN A 481 12.32 3.92 -1.88
CA ASN A 481 13.44 4.05 -2.83
C ASN A 481 13.06 4.82 -4.11
N HIS A 482 12.51 6.03 -3.96
CA HIS A 482 12.05 6.89 -5.06
C HIS A 482 10.99 6.24 -5.96
N ARG A 483 10.19 5.32 -5.43
CA ARG A 483 9.05 4.71 -6.11
C ARG A 483 7.78 4.85 -5.28
N LEU A 484 6.68 5.15 -5.98
CA LEU A 484 5.35 5.14 -5.42
C LEU A 484 4.69 3.81 -5.75
N TYR A 485 4.21 3.13 -4.74
CA TYR A 485 3.40 1.91 -4.84
C TYR A 485 1.95 2.28 -4.61
N LEU A 486 1.20 2.44 -5.70
CA LEU A 486 -0.13 3.04 -5.72
C LEU A 486 -1.21 1.97 -5.70
N GLY A 487 -1.99 1.92 -4.63
CA GLY A 487 -3.11 1.00 -4.50
C GLY A 487 -4.29 1.38 -5.38
N ASP A 488 -4.85 0.41 -6.11
CA ASP A 488 -6.02 0.58 -6.97
C ASP A 488 -7.30 0.17 -6.23
N GLN A 489 -8.18 1.14 -6.03
CA GLN A 489 -9.49 0.93 -5.40
C GLN A 489 -10.56 0.36 -6.35
N ALA A 490 -10.25 0.17 -7.62
CA ALA A 490 -11.20 -0.34 -8.63
C ALA A 490 -10.85 -1.72 -9.18
N GLY A 491 -9.59 -2.16 -9.09
CA GLY A 491 -9.12 -3.37 -9.75
C GLY A 491 -8.20 -4.28 -8.96
N GLY A 492 -7.93 -4.00 -7.68
CA GLY A 492 -7.10 -4.85 -6.81
C GLY A 492 -5.62 -4.90 -7.22
N ARG A 493 -5.13 -3.88 -7.91
CA ARG A 493 -3.78 -3.78 -8.46
C ARG A 493 -2.93 -2.80 -7.67
N VAL A 494 -1.61 -2.95 -7.79
CA VAL A 494 -0.64 -1.95 -7.36
C VAL A 494 0.12 -1.46 -8.59
N PHE A 495 0.08 -0.16 -8.83
CA PHE A 495 0.88 0.51 -9.85
C PHE A 495 2.20 0.94 -9.23
N VAL A 496 3.27 0.87 -10.01
CA VAL A 496 4.58 1.33 -9.57
C VAL A 496 5.03 2.47 -10.45
N VAL A 497 5.26 3.62 -9.84
CA VAL A 497 5.69 4.85 -10.50
C VAL A 497 6.99 5.30 -9.85
N GLU A 498 8.05 5.42 -10.64
CA GLU A 498 9.34 5.92 -10.19
C GLU A 498 9.37 7.44 -10.25
N THR A 499 9.93 8.06 -9.22
CA THR A 499 10.19 9.50 -9.19
C THR A 499 11.68 9.77 -9.49
N LEU A 500 11.94 10.63 -10.45
CA LEU A 500 13.29 11.09 -10.77
C LEU A 500 13.72 12.26 -9.86
N ALA A 501 14.98 12.64 -9.92
CA ALA A 501 15.53 13.71 -9.08
C ALA A 501 14.85 15.08 -9.27
N ASP A 502 14.21 15.31 -10.41
CA ASP A 502 13.42 16.51 -10.72
C ASP A 502 11.92 16.32 -10.46
N HIS A 503 11.56 15.29 -9.70
CA HIS A 503 10.17 14.87 -9.40
C HIS A 503 9.34 14.46 -10.61
N GLN A 504 9.94 14.23 -11.78
CA GLN A 504 9.24 13.63 -12.89
C GLN A 504 8.83 12.20 -12.58
N LEU A 505 7.62 11.82 -12.98
CA LEU A 505 7.03 10.52 -12.72
C LEU A 505 7.13 9.63 -13.96
N ILE A 506 7.69 8.43 -13.78
CA ILE A 506 7.83 7.43 -14.84
C ILE A 506 7.12 6.15 -14.42
N GLU A 507 6.13 5.72 -15.19
CA GLU A 507 5.41 4.48 -14.95
C GLU A 507 6.31 3.26 -15.17
N ARG A 508 6.51 2.45 -14.14
CA ARG A 508 7.26 1.18 -14.17
C ARG A 508 6.36 -0.03 -14.30
N ARG A 509 5.26 -0.02 -13.55
CA ARG A 509 4.24 -1.06 -13.59
C ARG A 509 2.87 -0.42 -13.78
N GLY A 510 2.29 -0.61 -14.95
CA GLY A 510 1.04 0.04 -15.29
C GLY A 510 0.54 -0.29 -16.68
N HIS A 511 -0.28 0.57 -17.25
CA HIS A 511 -0.87 0.35 -18.58
C HIS A 511 0.06 0.77 -19.72
N ASN A 512 0.95 1.75 -19.49
CA ASN A 512 1.92 2.26 -20.46
C ASN A 512 3.32 2.32 -19.84
N PRO A 513 3.86 1.18 -19.38
CA PRO A 513 5.11 1.18 -18.62
C PRO A 513 6.31 1.51 -19.50
N VAL A 514 7.20 2.36 -19.00
CA VAL A 514 8.52 2.59 -19.58
C VAL A 514 9.51 1.62 -18.95
N ASN A 515 10.03 0.68 -19.73
CA ASN A 515 10.96 -0.36 -19.24
C ASN A 515 10.44 -1.19 -18.07
N GLY A 516 9.13 -1.25 -17.89
CA GLY A 516 8.45 -2.00 -16.83
C GLY A 516 7.47 -3.03 -17.37
N GLY A 517 6.57 -3.50 -16.51
CA GLY A 517 5.54 -4.49 -16.81
C GLY A 517 4.13 -4.02 -16.44
N PRO A 518 3.13 -4.88 -16.58
CA PRO A 518 1.78 -4.59 -16.15
C PRO A 518 1.73 -4.30 -14.65
N PRO A 519 0.64 -3.69 -14.14
CA PRO A 519 0.46 -3.47 -12.71
C PRO A 519 0.48 -4.79 -11.95
N LEU A 520 0.96 -4.77 -10.71
CA LEU A 520 1.01 -5.95 -9.86
C LEU A 520 -0.42 -6.33 -9.43
N LEU A 521 -0.82 -7.58 -9.60
CA LEU A 521 -2.12 -8.06 -9.15
C LEU A 521 -2.07 -8.45 -7.67
N ALA A 522 -2.17 -7.46 -6.78
CA ALA A 522 -2.11 -7.67 -5.34
C ALA A 522 -3.33 -8.41 -4.80
N CYS A 523 -4.53 -8.00 -5.21
CA CYS A 523 -5.80 -8.50 -4.72
C CYS A 523 -6.61 -9.11 -5.87
N PRO A 524 -6.59 -10.44 -6.07
CA PRO A 524 -7.35 -11.07 -7.13
C PRO A 524 -8.85 -10.94 -6.87
N ARG A 525 -9.62 -10.88 -7.94
CA ARG A 525 -11.08 -10.97 -7.85
C ARG A 525 -11.47 -12.35 -7.37
N ASP A 526 -12.00 -12.44 -6.17
CA ASP A 526 -12.73 -13.61 -5.75
C ASP A 526 -14.16 -13.54 -6.32
N THR A 527 -14.73 -14.69 -6.69
CA THR A 527 -16.02 -14.86 -7.37
C THR A 527 -17.05 -13.76 -7.07
N GLY A 528 -17.11 -12.73 -7.90
CA GLY A 528 -18.19 -11.74 -7.93
C GLY A 528 -18.03 -10.47 -7.09
N MET A 529 -16.98 -10.31 -6.27
CA MET A 529 -16.71 -9.09 -5.52
C MET A 529 -15.57 -8.29 -6.15
N LEU A 530 -15.67 -6.95 -6.07
CA LEU A 530 -14.57 -6.06 -6.42
C LEU A 530 -13.43 -6.28 -5.42
N SER A 531 -12.25 -6.63 -5.91
CA SER A 531 -11.04 -6.63 -5.09
C SER A 531 -10.47 -5.22 -5.05
N LEU A 532 -10.22 -4.72 -3.85
CA LEU A 532 -9.70 -3.38 -3.64
C LEU A 532 -8.38 -3.48 -2.88
N VAL A 533 -7.38 -2.71 -3.30
CA VAL A 533 -6.22 -2.41 -2.46
C VAL A 533 -6.60 -1.23 -1.59
N ILE A 534 -6.80 -1.48 -0.29
CA ILE A 534 -7.27 -0.45 0.64
C ILE A 534 -6.13 0.33 1.26
N ASP A 535 -5.00 -0.31 1.50
CA ASP A 535 -3.82 0.30 2.08
C ASP A 535 -2.54 -0.31 1.54
N VAL A 536 -1.51 0.53 1.43
CA VAL A 536 -0.15 0.15 1.04
C VAL A 536 0.81 0.88 1.95
N ILE A 537 1.68 0.15 2.63
CA ILE A 537 2.72 0.72 3.47
C ILE A 537 4.11 0.31 3.00
N ALA A 538 5.10 1.19 3.19
CA ALA A 538 6.51 0.82 3.18
C ALA A 538 6.87 0.27 4.57
N VAL A 539 7.68 -0.77 4.60
CA VAL A 539 8.22 -1.35 5.83
C VAL A 539 9.61 -0.75 6.05
N PRO A 540 9.89 -0.18 7.22
CA PRO A 540 11.16 0.49 7.54
C PRO A 540 12.38 -0.42 7.51
#